data_2fb23713596ba4c70872496244785a9a
#
_entry.id   2fb23713596ba4c70872496244785a9a
#
_cell.length_a   1.000
_cell.length_b   1.000
_cell.length_c   1.000
_cell.angle_alpha   90.00
_cell.angle_beta   90.00
_cell.angle_gamma   90.00
#
_symmetry.space_group_name_H-M   'P 1'
#
loop_
_entity.id
_entity.type
_entity.pdbx_description
1 polymer ?
#
loop_
_entity_poly.entity_id
_entity_poly.type
_entity_poly.pdbx_seq_one_letter_code
_entity_poly.pdbx_strand_id
1 'polypeptide(L)'
;MTTKKECLIYMSTSTLTNVKGDSVKRQKSSIMKWVKSNGYSVRGEYWDVESGSKDTMDRSEFKRMISDSKRMGIRVLVFSDQSRLSRDIIVQESTFRLLSSRGYSLVSSENPESFIDDSPTSNLIRQILGSVSEFDKNSTVSKLRVSRVRKREMNRNKGIVTRTRKGKCEGSKRILEVHPELESLISRLRKKGMSYRKISDFLKEEHGYSVSFKSVERILKDIDWMKKERR
;
A
#
# COMPACT_ATOMS: atom_id res chain seq x y z
N MET A 1 -23.16 -17.86 33.51
CA MET A 1 -21.77 -17.42 33.58
C MET A 1 -21.56 -16.33 32.55
N THR A 2 -21.48 -15.08 32.95
CA THR A 2 -21.20 -13.97 32.04
C THR A 2 -19.77 -14.10 31.53
N THR A 3 -19.60 -14.43 30.28
CA THR A 3 -18.28 -14.44 29.62
C THR A 3 -17.67 -13.03 29.71
N LYS A 4 -16.61 -12.88 30.51
CA LYS A 4 -15.89 -11.61 30.61
C LYS A 4 -15.33 -11.26 29.25
N LYS A 5 -15.51 -10.01 28.83
CA LYS A 5 -14.89 -9.48 27.62
C LYS A 5 -13.35 -9.52 27.77
N GLU A 6 -12.63 -9.92 26.75
CA GLU A 6 -11.18 -10.06 26.78
C GLU A 6 -10.48 -8.86 26.18
N CYS A 7 -9.32 -8.47 26.72
CA CYS A 7 -8.49 -7.39 26.19
C CYS A 7 -7.00 -7.72 26.30
N LEU A 8 -6.21 -7.03 25.50
CA LEU A 8 -4.75 -6.96 25.62
C LEU A 8 -4.35 -5.59 26.13
N ILE A 9 -3.30 -5.54 26.94
CA ILE A 9 -2.81 -4.28 27.49
C ILE A 9 -1.40 -3.97 26.98
N TYR A 10 -1.15 -2.69 26.70
CA TYR A 10 0.13 -2.22 26.20
C TYR A 10 0.63 -1.03 27.01
N MET A 11 1.92 -1.09 27.32
CA MET A 11 2.65 -0.06 28.06
C MET A 11 3.93 0.30 27.30
N SER A 12 4.43 1.51 27.46
CA SER A 12 5.72 1.90 26.91
C SER A 12 6.44 2.90 27.80
N THR A 13 7.78 2.82 27.80
CA THR A 13 8.66 3.75 28.51
C THR A 13 9.82 4.16 27.63
N SER A 14 10.35 5.37 27.82
CA SER A 14 11.43 5.91 27.00
C SER A 14 12.84 5.48 27.42
N THR A 15 13.02 4.93 28.61
CA THR A 15 14.33 4.54 29.15
C THR A 15 14.26 3.33 30.04
N LEU A 16 15.36 2.54 30.09
CA LEU A 16 15.53 1.39 30.98
C LEU A 16 15.47 1.77 32.45
N THR A 17 15.89 2.97 32.84
CA THR A 17 15.81 3.48 34.21
C THR A 17 14.38 3.63 34.69
N ASN A 18 13.43 3.90 33.79
CA ASN A 18 12.00 3.97 34.09
C ASN A 18 11.32 2.60 34.18
N VAL A 19 12.03 1.53 33.82
CA VAL A 19 11.57 0.12 33.92
C VAL A 19 11.35 -0.30 35.38
N LYS A 20 12.29 0.06 36.26
CA LYS A 20 12.18 -0.20 37.69
C LYS A 20 11.44 0.93 38.43
N GLY A 21 11.08 2.01 37.72
CA GLY A 21 10.45 3.20 38.29
C GLY A 21 8.92 3.13 38.36
N ASP A 22 8.34 4.13 38.97
CA ASP A 22 6.88 4.24 39.19
C ASP A 22 6.06 4.42 37.90
N SER A 23 6.71 4.71 36.75
CA SER A 23 5.99 4.98 35.49
C SER A 23 5.24 3.74 35.00
N VAL A 24 5.89 2.57 34.92
CA VAL A 24 5.23 1.32 34.44
C VAL A 24 4.17 0.88 35.45
N LYS A 25 4.51 0.95 36.76
CA LYS A 25 3.55 0.61 37.79
C LYS A 25 2.29 1.48 37.75
N ARG A 26 2.44 2.79 37.50
CA ARG A 26 1.30 3.71 37.35
C ARG A 26 0.47 3.36 36.13
N GLN A 27 1.10 3.16 34.96
CA GLN A 27 0.40 2.76 33.73
C GLN A 27 -0.38 1.47 33.98
N LYS A 28 0.27 0.44 34.51
CA LYS A 28 -0.38 -0.85 34.80
C LYS A 28 -1.52 -0.69 35.81
N SER A 29 -1.33 0.09 36.87
CA SER A 29 -2.37 0.35 37.87
C SER A 29 -3.59 1.02 37.28
N SER A 30 -3.40 2.07 36.45
CA SER A 30 -4.48 2.76 35.76
C SER A 30 -5.25 1.81 34.83
N ILE A 31 -4.53 1.05 34.00
CA ILE A 31 -5.13 0.08 33.08
C ILE A 31 -5.93 -0.98 33.83
N MET A 32 -5.35 -1.57 34.90
CA MET A 32 -5.99 -2.64 35.68
C MET A 32 -7.24 -2.14 36.41
N LYS A 33 -7.24 -0.88 36.89
CA LYS A 33 -8.42 -0.25 37.47
C LYS A 33 -9.55 -0.15 36.42
N TRP A 34 -9.23 0.33 35.25
CA TRP A 34 -10.22 0.44 34.15
C TRP A 34 -10.75 -0.94 33.72
N VAL A 35 -9.85 -1.92 33.51
CA VAL A 35 -10.19 -3.31 33.16
C VAL A 35 -11.19 -3.92 34.14
N LYS A 36 -10.92 -3.76 35.44
CA LYS A 36 -11.76 -4.27 36.52
C LYS A 36 -13.13 -3.58 36.53
N SER A 37 -13.14 -2.25 36.42
CA SER A 37 -14.39 -1.47 36.46
C SER A 37 -15.31 -1.72 35.23
N ASN A 38 -14.73 -2.12 34.09
CA ASN A 38 -15.47 -2.37 32.86
C ASN A 38 -15.72 -3.87 32.57
N GLY A 39 -15.40 -4.76 33.49
CA GLY A 39 -15.69 -6.20 33.40
C GLY A 39 -14.84 -6.94 32.35
N TYR A 40 -13.64 -6.42 32.02
CA TYR A 40 -12.73 -7.08 31.10
C TYR A 40 -11.80 -8.07 31.84
N SER A 41 -11.19 -8.96 31.07
CA SER A 41 -10.12 -9.88 31.51
C SER A 41 -8.90 -9.67 30.61
N VAL A 42 -7.73 -9.48 31.22
CA VAL A 42 -6.46 -9.32 30.50
C VAL A 42 -5.95 -10.69 30.06
N ARG A 43 -5.70 -10.86 28.75
CA ARG A 43 -5.17 -12.10 28.15
C ARG A 43 -3.70 -11.99 27.77
N GLY A 44 -3.17 -10.79 27.70
CA GLY A 44 -1.75 -10.56 27.43
C GLY A 44 -1.33 -9.16 27.83
N GLU A 45 -0.08 -9.08 28.31
CA GLU A 45 0.58 -7.82 28.69
C GLU A 45 1.80 -7.64 27.78
N TYR A 46 1.92 -6.45 27.19
CA TYR A 46 3.00 -6.12 26.25
C TYR A 46 3.65 -4.81 26.68
N TRP A 47 4.95 -4.75 26.56
CA TRP A 47 5.68 -3.60 27.03
C TRP A 47 6.96 -3.35 26.24
N ASP A 48 7.07 -2.18 25.65
CA ASP A 48 8.26 -1.70 24.94
C ASP A 48 9.04 -0.67 25.77
N VAL A 49 10.36 -0.76 25.67
CA VAL A 49 11.30 0.22 26.20
C VAL A 49 11.97 0.89 25.01
N GLU A 50 11.39 1.98 24.53
CA GLU A 50 11.92 2.67 23.35
C GLU A 50 11.69 4.17 23.42
N SER A 51 12.57 4.94 22.75
CA SER A 51 12.37 6.37 22.59
C SER A 51 11.08 6.64 21.83
N GLY A 52 10.32 7.64 22.26
CA GLY A 52 9.02 7.99 21.65
C GLY A 52 9.09 8.47 20.20
N SER A 53 10.29 8.53 19.59
CA SER A 53 10.51 8.89 18.18
C SER A 53 10.40 7.69 17.22
N LYS A 54 10.42 6.46 17.74
CA LYS A 54 10.26 5.27 16.88
C LYS A 54 8.78 5.04 16.58
N ASP A 55 8.46 4.76 15.32
CA ASP A 55 7.10 4.42 14.93
C ASP A 55 6.58 3.26 15.78
N THR A 56 5.37 3.41 16.29
CA THR A 56 4.71 2.41 17.13
C THR A 56 4.62 1.06 16.42
N MET A 57 4.33 1.09 15.13
CA MET A 57 4.21 -0.13 14.34
C MET A 57 5.54 -0.86 14.16
N ASP A 58 6.68 -0.21 14.46
CA ASP A 58 8.02 -0.83 14.41
C ASP A 58 8.52 -1.39 15.72
N ARG A 59 7.82 -1.13 16.83
CA ARG A 59 8.17 -1.65 18.15
C ARG A 59 7.89 -3.15 18.26
N SER A 60 8.80 -3.88 18.89
CA SER A 60 8.78 -5.35 18.92
C SER A 60 7.57 -5.93 19.65
N GLU A 61 7.32 -5.45 20.87
CA GLU A 61 6.22 -5.96 21.69
C GLU A 61 4.85 -5.46 21.16
N PHE A 62 4.80 -4.28 20.54
CA PHE A 62 3.60 -3.84 19.86
C PHE A 62 3.25 -4.75 18.66
N LYS A 63 4.22 -5.09 17.82
CA LYS A 63 4.05 -6.07 16.73
C LYS A 63 3.57 -7.42 17.25
N ARG A 64 4.18 -7.88 18.34
CA ARG A 64 3.79 -9.13 19.00
C ARG A 64 2.36 -9.07 19.51
N MET A 65 1.96 -7.98 20.18
CA MET A 65 0.57 -7.76 20.62
C MET A 65 -0.42 -7.88 19.47
N ILE A 66 -0.15 -7.23 18.32
CA ILE A 66 -1.03 -7.29 17.16
C ILE A 66 -1.09 -8.70 16.55
N SER A 67 0.03 -9.43 16.54
CA SER A 67 0.08 -10.82 16.11
C SER A 67 -0.76 -11.73 17.00
N ASP A 68 -0.55 -11.63 18.32
CA ASP A 68 -1.26 -12.43 19.31
C ASP A 68 -2.76 -12.09 19.34
N SER A 69 -3.13 -10.81 19.18
CA SER A 69 -4.52 -10.38 19.11
C SER A 69 -5.28 -11.05 17.95
N LYS A 70 -4.63 -11.15 16.78
CA LYS A 70 -5.19 -11.86 15.63
C LYS A 70 -5.40 -13.34 15.92
N ARG A 71 -4.38 -14.00 16.50
CA ARG A 71 -4.41 -15.42 16.84
C ARG A 71 -5.50 -15.74 17.88
N MET A 72 -5.67 -14.87 18.88
CA MET A 72 -6.64 -15.02 19.95
C MET A 72 -8.05 -14.51 19.58
N GLY A 73 -8.22 -13.80 18.48
CA GLY A 73 -9.48 -13.15 18.11
C GLY A 73 -9.85 -11.93 18.98
N ILE A 74 -8.89 -11.40 19.77
CA ILE A 74 -9.12 -10.29 20.68
C ILE A 74 -8.96 -8.97 19.93
N ARG A 75 -9.93 -8.08 20.06
CA ARG A 75 -9.96 -6.81 19.34
C ARG A 75 -9.86 -5.57 20.23
N VAL A 76 -9.89 -5.74 21.53
CA VAL A 76 -9.81 -4.63 22.49
C VAL A 76 -8.37 -4.48 22.98
N LEU A 77 -7.80 -3.32 22.70
CA LEU A 77 -6.44 -2.93 23.10
C LEU A 77 -6.52 -1.77 24.09
N VAL A 78 -5.95 -1.94 25.29
CA VAL A 78 -6.02 -0.95 26.38
C VAL A 78 -4.65 -0.36 26.64
N PHE A 79 -4.59 0.97 26.69
CA PHE A 79 -3.41 1.80 26.95
C PHE A 79 -3.66 2.66 28.19
N SER A 80 -2.60 3.16 28.84
CA SER A 80 -2.80 4.18 29.89
C SER A 80 -3.32 5.49 29.28
N ASP A 81 -2.66 5.96 28.23
CA ASP A 81 -2.99 7.18 27.48
C ASP A 81 -2.54 7.07 26.01
N GLN A 82 -2.98 8.01 25.18
CA GLN A 82 -2.65 8.03 23.75
C GLN A 82 -1.14 8.18 23.47
N SER A 83 -0.38 8.82 24.37
CA SER A 83 1.05 9.05 24.17
C SER A 83 1.86 7.74 24.18
N ARG A 84 1.23 6.61 24.59
CA ARG A 84 1.83 5.27 24.49
C ARG A 84 1.92 4.81 23.03
N LEU A 85 1.00 5.26 22.18
CA LEU A 85 1.11 5.01 20.76
C LEU A 85 2.28 5.79 20.14
N SER A 86 2.30 7.11 20.33
CA SER A 86 3.42 7.96 19.90
C SER A 86 3.35 9.30 20.64
N ARG A 87 4.48 10.02 20.71
CA ARG A 87 4.51 11.43 21.10
C ARG A 87 4.16 12.35 19.93
N ASP A 88 4.36 11.87 18.71
CA ASP A 88 3.93 12.58 17.51
C ASP A 88 2.43 12.32 17.28
N ILE A 89 1.66 13.40 17.24
CA ILE A 89 0.20 13.36 17.11
C ILE A 89 -0.24 12.81 15.76
N ILE A 90 0.56 13.02 14.70
CA ILE A 90 0.29 12.51 13.36
C ILE A 90 0.45 10.97 13.35
N VAL A 91 1.50 10.48 13.98
CA VAL A 91 1.75 9.03 14.12
C VAL A 91 0.68 8.39 15.01
N GLN A 92 0.26 9.06 16.08
CA GLN A 92 -0.85 8.61 16.94
C GLN A 92 -2.12 8.39 16.13
N GLU A 93 -2.56 9.42 15.41
CA GLU A 93 -3.81 9.41 14.65
C GLU A 93 -3.76 8.40 13.49
N SER A 94 -2.63 8.33 12.77
CA SER A 94 -2.47 7.36 11.69
C SER A 94 -2.50 5.91 12.21
N THR A 95 -1.85 5.65 13.35
CA THR A 95 -1.87 4.32 14.01
C THR A 95 -3.27 3.98 14.51
N PHE A 96 -3.95 4.93 15.15
CA PHE A 96 -5.34 4.76 15.60
C PHE A 96 -6.25 4.37 14.43
N ARG A 97 -6.21 5.12 13.34
CA ARG A 97 -7.04 4.84 12.15
C ARG A 97 -6.74 3.49 11.53
N LEU A 98 -5.45 3.16 11.40
CA LEU A 98 -5.03 1.87 10.85
C LEU A 98 -5.58 0.71 11.68
N LEU A 99 -5.56 0.82 13.00
CA LEU A 99 -6.07 -0.22 13.88
C LEU A 99 -7.60 -0.25 13.88
N SER A 100 -8.27 0.90 13.94
CA SER A 100 -9.73 1.00 13.87
C SER A 100 -10.28 0.44 12.55
N SER A 101 -9.65 0.74 11.42
CA SER A 101 -10.04 0.17 10.11
C SER A 101 -9.88 -1.35 10.04
N ARG A 102 -9.02 -1.92 10.88
CA ARG A 102 -8.85 -3.38 11.04
C ARG A 102 -9.76 -4.00 12.10
N GLY A 103 -10.71 -3.22 12.62
CA GLY A 103 -11.71 -3.66 13.60
C GLY A 103 -11.17 -3.76 15.04
N TYR A 104 -10.08 -3.06 15.37
CA TYR A 104 -9.63 -2.93 16.74
C TYR A 104 -10.35 -1.79 17.45
N SER A 105 -10.68 -2.00 18.71
CA SER A 105 -11.15 -0.97 19.64
C SER A 105 -10.00 -0.57 20.57
N LEU A 106 -9.55 0.67 20.47
CA LEU A 106 -8.51 1.22 21.31
C LEU A 106 -9.17 1.97 22.48
N VAL A 107 -8.64 1.76 23.66
CA VAL A 107 -9.14 2.37 24.89
C VAL A 107 -7.99 2.99 25.67
N SER A 108 -8.17 4.23 26.12
CA SER A 108 -7.31 4.89 27.09
C SER A 108 -7.92 4.75 28.49
N SER A 109 -7.16 4.25 29.44
CA SER A 109 -7.66 4.09 30.80
C SER A 109 -7.71 5.41 31.60
N GLU A 110 -6.88 6.39 31.23
CA GLU A 110 -6.82 7.70 31.88
C GLU A 110 -7.81 8.68 31.24
N ASN A 111 -7.96 8.61 29.91
CA ASN A 111 -8.88 9.46 29.13
C ASN A 111 -9.69 8.59 28.16
N PRO A 112 -10.79 7.95 28.58
CA PRO A 112 -11.60 7.08 27.73
C PRO A 112 -12.08 7.74 26.44
N GLU A 113 -12.32 9.04 26.47
CA GLU A 113 -12.79 9.80 25.31
C GLU A 113 -11.69 10.15 24.29
N SER A 114 -10.42 9.91 24.65
CA SER A 114 -9.29 10.33 23.82
C SER A 114 -9.17 9.56 22.49
N PHE A 115 -9.74 8.38 22.40
CA PHE A 115 -9.84 7.59 21.16
C PHE A 115 -11.23 7.70 20.49
N ILE A 116 -12.07 8.65 20.94
CA ILE A 116 -13.34 8.93 20.29
C ILE A 116 -13.09 9.84 19.09
N ASP A 117 -13.63 9.42 17.95
CA ASP A 117 -13.28 9.89 16.62
C ASP A 117 -13.74 11.32 16.26
N ASP A 118 -14.46 12.03 17.16
CA ASP A 118 -15.18 13.28 16.83
C ASP A 118 -14.61 14.56 17.46
N SER A 119 -13.40 14.53 18.04
CA SER A 119 -12.82 15.77 18.56
C SER A 119 -12.46 16.74 17.42
N PRO A 120 -12.62 18.08 17.60
CA PRO A 120 -12.19 19.07 16.61
C PRO A 120 -10.70 18.90 16.21
N THR A 121 -9.86 18.52 17.17
CA THR A 121 -8.42 18.26 16.94
C THR A 121 -8.21 17.04 16.05
N SER A 122 -8.90 15.93 16.29
CA SER A 122 -8.84 14.74 15.45
C SER A 122 -9.34 15.04 14.03
N ASN A 123 -10.38 15.86 13.90
CA ASN A 123 -10.88 16.28 12.59
C ASN A 123 -9.86 17.15 11.83
N LEU A 124 -9.20 18.08 12.50
CA LEU A 124 -8.15 18.90 11.89
C LEU A 124 -6.97 18.04 11.41
N ILE A 125 -6.50 17.12 12.27
CA ILE A 125 -5.41 16.21 11.92
C ILE A 125 -5.80 15.34 10.71
N ARG A 126 -7.04 14.87 10.65
CA ARG A 126 -7.56 14.11 9.51
C ARG A 126 -7.49 14.91 8.20
N GLN A 127 -7.88 16.17 8.24
CA GLN A 127 -7.82 17.04 7.08
C GLN A 127 -6.37 17.24 6.62
N ILE A 128 -5.45 17.45 7.56
CA ILE A 128 -4.01 17.59 7.26
C ILE A 128 -3.46 16.31 6.63
N LEU A 129 -3.72 15.14 7.24
CA LEU A 129 -3.25 13.85 6.71
C LEU A 129 -3.85 13.53 5.33
N GLY A 130 -5.12 13.87 5.13
CA GLY A 130 -5.78 13.75 3.83
C GLY A 130 -5.08 14.61 2.76
N SER A 131 -4.82 15.87 3.09
CA SER A 131 -4.13 16.81 2.20
C SER A 131 -2.69 16.39 1.90
N VAL A 132 -1.93 15.90 2.89
CA VAL A 132 -0.57 15.35 2.68
C VAL A 132 -0.60 14.15 1.75
N SER A 133 -1.53 13.22 1.96
CA SER A 133 -1.67 12.03 1.11
C SER A 133 -2.02 12.38 -0.33
N GLU A 134 -2.88 13.38 -0.52
CA GLU A 134 -3.23 13.90 -1.85
C GLU A 134 -2.04 14.60 -2.51
N PHE A 135 -1.29 15.40 -1.77
CA PHE A 135 -0.07 16.05 -2.25
C PHE A 135 0.98 15.01 -2.70
N ASP A 136 1.23 13.97 -1.93
CA ASP A 136 2.18 12.91 -2.28
C ASP A 136 1.77 12.17 -3.55
N LYS A 137 0.48 11.86 -3.68
CA LYS A 137 -0.07 11.27 -4.91
C LYS A 137 0.16 12.19 -6.12
N ASN A 138 -0.19 13.47 -5.99
CA ASN A 138 -0.06 14.45 -7.06
C ASN A 138 1.41 14.72 -7.41
N SER A 139 2.29 14.77 -6.42
CA SER A 139 3.74 14.89 -6.59
C SER A 139 4.31 13.70 -7.37
N THR A 140 3.90 12.48 -7.01
CA THR A 140 4.32 11.25 -7.70
C THR A 140 3.83 11.25 -9.16
N VAL A 141 2.56 11.60 -9.40
CA VAL A 141 2.00 11.71 -10.77
C VAL A 141 2.76 12.74 -11.59
N SER A 142 3.10 13.90 -10.98
CA SER A 142 3.88 14.96 -11.65
C SER A 142 5.28 14.47 -12.02
N LYS A 143 6.01 13.83 -11.09
CA LYS A 143 7.34 13.24 -11.34
C LYS A 143 7.31 12.23 -12.47
N LEU A 144 6.30 11.34 -12.49
CA LEU A 144 6.10 10.36 -13.56
C LEU A 144 5.80 11.04 -14.91
N ARG A 145 5.01 12.12 -14.91
CA ARG A 145 4.73 12.91 -16.13
C ARG A 145 5.99 13.50 -16.71
N VAL A 146 6.83 14.16 -15.91
CA VAL A 146 8.12 14.73 -16.32
C VAL A 146 9.05 13.64 -16.87
N SER A 147 9.17 12.52 -16.16
CA SER A 147 9.98 11.38 -16.59
C SER A 147 9.53 10.81 -17.96
N ARG A 148 8.21 10.75 -18.19
CA ARG A 148 7.63 10.31 -19.48
C ARG A 148 7.96 11.28 -20.61
N VAL A 149 7.86 12.59 -20.36
CA VAL A 149 8.21 13.61 -21.35
C VAL A 149 9.69 13.49 -21.72
N ARG A 150 10.58 13.46 -20.72
CA ARG A 150 12.02 13.31 -20.95
C ARG A 150 12.37 12.04 -21.74
N LYS A 151 11.71 10.91 -21.44
CA LYS A 151 11.93 9.66 -22.16
C LYS A 151 11.46 9.74 -23.61
N ARG A 152 10.37 10.46 -23.90
CA ARG A 152 9.90 10.71 -25.28
C ARG A 152 10.90 11.54 -26.07
N GLU A 153 11.44 12.60 -25.48
CA GLU A 153 12.47 13.43 -26.11
C GLU A 153 13.73 12.64 -26.39
N MET A 154 14.22 11.85 -25.42
CA MET A 154 15.37 10.97 -25.61
C MET A 154 15.15 9.96 -26.75
N ASN A 155 13.97 9.36 -26.85
CA ASN A 155 13.63 8.41 -27.91
C ASN A 155 13.56 9.13 -29.28
N ARG A 156 13.00 10.35 -29.34
CA ARG A 156 12.99 11.17 -30.54
C ARG A 156 14.41 11.48 -31.02
N ASN A 157 15.29 11.92 -30.12
CA ASN A 157 16.67 12.23 -30.44
C ASN A 157 17.49 11.01 -30.90
N LYS A 158 17.10 9.80 -30.46
CA LYS A 158 17.71 8.53 -30.89
C LYS A 158 17.06 7.95 -32.16
N GLY A 159 16.13 8.67 -32.81
CA GLY A 159 15.41 8.17 -33.98
C GLY A 159 14.51 6.97 -33.71
N ILE A 160 14.24 6.67 -32.43
CA ILE A 160 13.36 5.56 -32.04
C ILE A 160 11.91 6.02 -32.25
N VAL A 161 11.31 5.58 -33.34
CA VAL A 161 9.89 5.84 -33.62
C VAL A 161 9.04 4.96 -32.71
N THR A 162 8.40 5.58 -31.70
CA THR A 162 7.42 4.87 -30.88
C THR A 162 6.19 4.58 -31.72
N ARG A 163 5.87 3.31 -31.96
CA ARG A 163 4.81 2.81 -32.85
C ARG A 163 3.38 3.09 -32.39
N THR A 164 3.16 3.98 -31.46
CA THR A 164 1.81 4.37 -31.04
C THR A 164 1.55 5.83 -31.34
N ARG A 165 0.39 6.11 -31.98
CA ARG A 165 -0.12 7.49 -32.20
C ARG A 165 -0.02 8.39 -30.96
N LYS A 166 0.00 7.82 -29.75
CA LYS A 166 0.09 8.53 -28.46
C LYS A 166 1.48 8.53 -27.84
N GLY A 167 2.53 8.02 -28.53
CA GLY A 167 3.92 8.03 -28.03
C GLY A 167 4.06 7.39 -26.65
N LYS A 168 3.38 6.27 -26.39
CA LYS A 168 3.54 5.55 -25.11
C LYS A 168 4.97 5.03 -25.00
N CYS A 169 5.70 5.60 -24.07
CA CYS A 169 7.06 5.15 -23.69
C CYS A 169 7.03 4.03 -22.64
N GLU A 170 5.85 3.63 -22.18
CA GLU A 170 5.67 2.76 -21.03
C GLU A 170 4.52 1.79 -21.24
N GLY A 171 4.64 0.64 -20.63
CA GLY A 171 3.71 -0.47 -20.69
C GLY A 171 4.41 -1.75 -21.15
N SER A 172 3.67 -2.85 -21.20
CA SER A 172 4.14 -4.12 -21.76
C SER A 172 4.64 -3.87 -23.18
N LYS A 173 5.87 -4.29 -23.45
CA LYS A 173 6.46 -4.22 -24.80
C LYS A 173 5.54 -4.91 -25.79
N ARG A 174 5.34 -4.30 -26.95
CA ARG A 174 4.56 -4.93 -28.02
C ARG A 174 5.35 -6.10 -28.61
N ILE A 175 4.65 -7.08 -29.11
CA ILE A 175 5.28 -8.29 -29.63
C ILE A 175 6.32 -7.99 -30.72
N LEU A 176 6.09 -6.99 -31.57
CA LEU A 176 7.04 -6.54 -32.58
C LEU A 176 8.25 -5.77 -32.02
N GLU A 177 8.19 -5.28 -30.77
CA GLU A 177 9.35 -4.70 -30.10
C GLU A 177 10.26 -5.79 -29.50
N VAL A 178 9.67 -6.94 -29.18
CA VAL A 178 10.37 -8.13 -28.67
C VAL A 178 10.83 -9.01 -29.83
N HIS A 179 10.00 -9.15 -30.85
CA HIS A 179 10.19 -10.02 -32.01
C HIS A 179 9.99 -9.24 -33.32
N PRO A 180 10.98 -8.40 -33.73
CA PRO A 180 10.90 -7.61 -34.96
C PRO A 180 10.74 -8.44 -36.22
N GLU A 181 11.25 -9.66 -36.22
CA GLU A 181 11.18 -10.64 -37.31
C GLU A 181 9.75 -11.00 -37.71
N LEU A 182 8.81 -10.92 -36.78
CA LEU A 182 7.39 -11.20 -37.04
C LEU A 182 6.74 -10.21 -38.02
N GLU A 183 7.28 -8.99 -38.16
CA GLU A 183 6.74 -7.97 -39.07
C GLU A 183 6.78 -8.45 -40.52
N SER A 184 7.94 -8.93 -40.97
CA SER A 184 8.13 -9.42 -42.33
C SER A 184 7.36 -10.72 -42.56
N LEU A 185 7.33 -11.61 -41.59
CA LEU A 185 6.65 -12.89 -41.68
C LEU A 185 5.12 -12.70 -41.79
N ILE A 186 4.52 -11.92 -40.88
CA ILE A 186 3.08 -11.64 -40.86
C ILE A 186 2.66 -10.93 -42.14
N SER A 187 3.45 -9.95 -42.61
CA SER A 187 3.18 -9.23 -43.89
C SER A 187 3.20 -10.19 -45.10
N ARG A 188 4.17 -11.11 -45.13
CA ARG A 188 4.30 -12.10 -46.21
C ARG A 188 3.12 -13.08 -46.21
N LEU A 189 2.73 -13.59 -45.06
CA LEU A 189 1.60 -14.53 -44.93
C LEU A 189 0.28 -13.82 -45.31
N ARG A 190 0.12 -12.56 -44.96
CA ARG A 190 -1.05 -11.78 -45.36
C ARG A 190 -1.13 -11.54 -46.86
N LYS A 191 0.00 -11.24 -47.52
CA LYS A 191 0.09 -11.12 -48.97
C LYS A 191 -0.27 -12.41 -49.71
N LYS A 192 -0.02 -13.59 -49.09
CA LYS A 192 -0.46 -14.90 -49.60
C LYS A 192 -1.96 -15.17 -49.38
N GLY A 193 -2.75 -14.18 -48.91
CA GLY A 193 -4.20 -14.32 -48.74
C GLY A 193 -4.64 -15.00 -47.45
N MET A 194 -3.74 -15.32 -46.52
CA MET A 194 -4.11 -15.99 -45.27
C MET A 194 -4.97 -15.10 -44.36
N SER A 195 -6.01 -15.66 -43.76
CA SER A 195 -6.83 -14.97 -42.75
C SER A 195 -6.06 -14.73 -41.48
N TYR A 196 -6.49 -13.74 -40.70
CA TYR A 196 -5.83 -13.41 -39.41
C TYR A 196 -5.78 -14.60 -38.44
N ARG A 197 -6.81 -15.45 -38.44
CA ARG A 197 -6.84 -16.68 -37.62
C ARG A 197 -5.80 -17.70 -38.10
N LYS A 198 -5.77 -17.99 -39.39
CA LYS A 198 -4.77 -18.89 -39.98
C LYS A 198 -3.34 -18.42 -39.77
N ILE A 199 -3.08 -17.09 -39.78
CA ILE A 199 -1.77 -16.52 -39.45
C ILE A 199 -1.46 -16.74 -37.97
N SER A 200 -2.42 -16.55 -37.07
CA SER A 200 -2.28 -16.80 -35.63
C SER A 200 -1.90 -18.26 -35.34
N ASP A 201 -2.64 -19.19 -35.97
CA ASP A 201 -2.43 -20.65 -35.80
C ASP A 201 -1.05 -21.05 -36.37
N PHE A 202 -0.71 -20.60 -37.55
CA PHE A 202 0.59 -20.84 -38.18
C PHE A 202 1.77 -20.35 -37.31
N LEU A 203 1.66 -19.13 -36.73
CA LEU A 203 2.69 -18.59 -35.86
C LEU A 203 2.85 -19.42 -34.58
N LYS A 204 1.78 -20.01 -34.10
CA LYS A 204 1.81 -20.87 -32.91
C LYS A 204 2.40 -22.24 -33.22
N GLU A 205 1.97 -22.87 -34.31
CA GLU A 205 2.35 -24.24 -34.67
C GLU A 205 3.77 -24.33 -35.22
N GLU A 206 4.13 -23.47 -36.16
CA GLU A 206 5.42 -23.54 -36.85
C GLU A 206 6.54 -22.75 -36.17
N HIS A 207 6.19 -21.71 -35.42
CA HIS A 207 7.20 -20.81 -34.83
C HIS A 207 7.09 -20.64 -33.31
N GLY A 208 6.14 -21.30 -32.66
CA GLY A 208 5.97 -21.24 -31.18
C GLY A 208 5.50 -19.89 -30.62
N TYR A 209 5.11 -18.93 -31.49
CA TYR A 209 4.67 -17.62 -31.05
C TYR A 209 3.18 -17.60 -30.71
N SER A 210 2.84 -17.45 -29.45
CA SER A 210 1.43 -17.29 -29.01
C SER A 210 0.90 -15.89 -29.29
N VAL A 211 0.41 -15.64 -30.50
CA VAL A 211 -0.12 -14.33 -30.96
C VAL A 211 -1.59 -14.47 -31.30
N SER A 212 -2.48 -13.77 -30.59
CA SER A 212 -3.91 -13.84 -30.91
C SER A 212 -4.22 -13.22 -32.29
N PHE A 213 -5.28 -13.69 -32.95
CA PHE A 213 -5.72 -13.15 -34.24
C PHE A 213 -6.02 -11.64 -34.18
N LYS A 214 -6.55 -11.12 -33.06
CA LYS A 214 -6.74 -9.68 -32.83
C LYS A 214 -5.41 -8.92 -32.78
N SER A 215 -4.37 -9.55 -32.25
CA SER A 215 -3.02 -8.97 -32.27
C SER A 215 -2.42 -8.95 -33.66
N VAL A 216 -2.62 -9.99 -34.46
CA VAL A 216 -2.22 -10.05 -35.88
C VAL A 216 -2.90 -8.93 -36.68
N GLU A 217 -4.22 -8.74 -36.54
CA GLU A 217 -4.95 -7.66 -37.17
C GLU A 217 -4.40 -6.28 -36.81
N ARG A 218 -4.14 -6.05 -35.49
CA ARG A 218 -3.59 -4.78 -35.00
C ARG A 218 -2.18 -4.52 -35.56
N ILE A 219 -1.35 -5.56 -35.62
CA ILE A 219 0.01 -5.47 -36.17
C ILE A 219 -0.04 -5.03 -37.63
N LEU A 220 -0.89 -5.64 -38.44
CA LEU A 220 -1.02 -5.29 -39.84
C LEU A 220 -1.54 -3.85 -40.03
N LYS A 221 -2.51 -3.41 -39.24
CA LYS A 221 -2.96 -2.00 -39.22
C LYS A 221 -1.84 -1.03 -38.82
N ASP A 222 -1.00 -1.39 -37.89
CA ASP A 222 0.15 -0.58 -37.49
C ASP A 222 1.21 -0.51 -38.60
N ILE A 223 1.46 -1.62 -39.30
CA ILE A 223 2.38 -1.67 -40.47
C ILE A 223 1.90 -0.78 -41.61
N ASP A 224 0.63 -0.87 -41.95
CA ASP A 224 0.03 -0.07 -43.04
C ASP A 224 0.06 1.42 -42.72
N TRP A 225 -0.18 1.80 -41.46
CA TRP A 225 -0.08 3.18 -41.02
C TRP A 225 1.36 3.71 -41.11
N MET A 226 2.37 2.92 -40.68
CA MET A 226 3.78 3.32 -40.77
C MET A 226 4.26 3.51 -42.22
N LYS A 227 3.74 2.71 -43.17
CA LYS A 227 4.04 2.87 -44.59
C LYS A 227 3.44 4.15 -45.18
N LYS A 228 2.29 4.61 -44.67
CA LYS A 228 1.66 5.86 -45.10
C LYS A 228 2.40 7.10 -44.57
N GLU A 229 2.97 7.04 -43.40
CA GLU A 229 3.73 8.17 -42.81
C GLU A 229 5.17 8.32 -43.36
N ARG A 230 5.71 7.29 -44.02
CA ARG A 230 7.02 7.33 -44.66
C ARG A 230 6.99 7.78 -46.12
N ARG A 231 5.81 8.03 -46.68
CA ARG A 231 5.60 8.63 -48.02
C ARG A 231 5.30 10.10 -47.86
#